data_b5c001dccfe3f0333be4554d77df2aca
#
_entry.id   b5c001dccfe3f0333be4554d77df2aca
#
_cell.length_a   1.000
_cell.length_b   1.000
_cell.length_c   1.000
_cell.angle_alpha   90.00
_cell.angle_beta   90.00
_cell.angle_gamma   90.00
#
_symmetry.space_group_name_H-M   'P 1'
#
loop_
_entity.id
_entity.type
_entity.pdbx_description
1 polymer ?
#
loop_
_entity_poly.entity_id
_entity_poly.type
_entity_poly.pdbx_seq_one_letter_code
_entity_poly.pdbx_strand_id
1 'polypeptide(L)'
;MNAFLGKIPLVRFVIRSLERRRFESRWRRKNPHNETKVGARYFAIELVSVGKGTYGTINVQNMYAQPDEKISIGHYVSIAPNVTFLSGVNHQIDTVTTFPFYSKLIKRSSLDAVGKGPIVVDDEVWIGTGAMVFSGVTIGKGAVVAAGALVTKDVPPYAIVGGNPAKVIRYRFQKEVIDVLNPIRLADLPSEWIRENIEAV
;
A
#
# COMPACT_ATOMS: atom_id res chain seq x y z
N MET A 1 35.85 15.52 -8.99
CA MET A 1 35.93 14.34 -9.89
C MET A 1 34.59 13.59 -10.01
N ASN A 2 33.65 13.65 -9.02
CA ASN A 2 32.39 12.89 -9.07
C ASN A 2 31.23 13.50 -9.88
N ALA A 3 31.21 14.82 -10.14
CA ALA A 3 30.08 15.47 -10.85
C ALA A 3 30.07 15.23 -12.37
N PHE A 4 31.22 14.89 -12.97
CA PHE A 4 31.34 14.65 -14.40
C PHE A 4 30.92 13.23 -14.80
N LEU A 5 31.25 12.22 -13.99
CA LEU A 5 30.92 10.81 -14.25
C LEU A 5 29.40 10.57 -14.26
N GLY A 6 28.65 11.31 -13.45
CA GLY A 6 27.18 11.22 -13.42
C GLY A 6 26.46 11.75 -14.68
N LYS A 7 27.16 12.41 -15.60
CA LYS A 7 26.59 12.88 -16.88
C LYS A 7 26.68 11.84 -18.00
N ILE A 8 27.47 10.79 -17.82
CA ILE A 8 27.63 9.73 -18.82
C ILE A 8 26.41 8.79 -18.71
N PRO A 9 25.61 8.59 -19.78
CA PRO A 9 24.37 7.79 -19.71
C PRO A 9 24.58 6.37 -19.17
N LEU A 10 25.64 5.70 -19.56
CA LEU A 10 25.99 4.36 -19.10
C LEU A 10 26.27 4.33 -17.58
N VAL A 11 27.01 5.30 -17.07
CA VAL A 11 27.33 5.40 -15.62
C VAL A 11 26.05 5.66 -14.82
N ARG A 12 25.17 6.53 -15.31
CA ARG A 12 23.86 6.75 -14.67
C ARG A 12 22.99 5.49 -14.65
N PHE A 13 23.00 4.73 -15.74
CA PHE A 13 22.27 3.45 -15.82
C PHE A 13 22.80 2.46 -14.78
N VAL A 14 24.13 2.29 -14.69
CA VAL A 14 24.76 1.38 -13.73
C VAL A 14 24.45 1.81 -12.28
N ILE A 15 24.60 3.10 -11.96
CA ILE A 15 24.31 3.63 -10.63
C ILE A 15 22.84 3.34 -10.26
N ARG A 16 21.89 3.68 -11.12
CA ARG A 16 20.46 3.42 -10.90
C ARG A 16 20.15 1.94 -10.71
N SER A 17 20.80 1.07 -11.49
CA SER A 17 20.65 -0.37 -11.37
C SER A 17 21.15 -0.89 -10.01
N LEU A 18 22.30 -0.38 -9.53
CA LEU A 18 22.86 -0.74 -8.24
C LEU A 18 21.99 -0.22 -7.07
N GLU A 19 21.51 1.02 -7.18
CA GLU A 19 20.57 1.60 -6.20
C GLU A 19 19.27 0.77 -6.12
N ARG A 20 18.75 0.39 -7.27
CA ARG A 20 17.57 -0.45 -7.37
C ARG A 20 17.76 -1.81 -6.69
N ARG A 21 18.85 -2.50 -6.99
CA ARG A 21 19.20 -3.79 -6.36
C ARG A 21 19.38 -3.66 -4.84
N ARG A 22 20.00 -2.56 -4.37
CA ARG A 22 20.16 -2.29 -2.92
C ARG A 22 18.80 -2.08 -2.26
N PHE A 23 17.90 -1.34 -2.90
CA PHE A 23 16.55 -1.11 -2.38
C PHE A 23 15.75 -2.41 -2.29
N GLU A 24 15.75 -3.23 -3.35
CA GLU A 24 15.10 -4.55 -3.38
C GLU A 24 15.66 -5.50 -2.32
N SER A 25 16.99 -5.51 -2.16
CA SER A 25 17.66 -6.33 -1.15
C SER A 25 17.30 -5.89 0.28
N ARG A 26 17.22 -4.57 0.55
CA ARG A 26 16.76 -4.05 1.84
C ARG A 26 15.32 -4.45 2.11
N TRP A 27 14.45 -4.33 1.11
CA TRP A 27 13.05 -4.75 1.20
C TRP A 27 12.95 -6.23 1.55
N ARG A 28 13.65 -7.09 0.82
CA ARG A 28 13.61 -8.54 1.03
C ARG A 28 14.12 -8.97 2.40
N ARG A 29 15.16 -8.30 2.91
CA ARG A 29 15.67 -8.56 4.28
C ARG A 29 14.68 -8.21 5.37
N LYS A 30 13.90 -7.14 5.19
CA LYS A 30 12.84 -6.73 6.13
C LYS A 30 11.60 -7.64 6.05
N ASN A 31 11.37 -8.25 4.91
CA ASN A 31 10.15 -8.98 4.58
C ASN A 31 10.40 -10.46 4.19
N PRO A 32 11.17 -11.26 4.97
CA PRO A 32 11.44 -12.65 4.62
C PRO A 32 10.20 -13.55 4.73
N HIS A 33 9.19 -13.10 5.48
CA HIS A 33 7.97 -13.83 5.84
C HIS A 33 6.82 -13.63 4.85
N ASN A 34 7.04 -12.88 3.76
CA ASN A 34 6.05 -12.65 2.72
C ASN A 34 6.70 -12.67 1.33
N GLU A 35 5.89 -12.63 0.26
CA GLU A 35 6.36 -12.72 -1.12
C GLU A 35 6.20 -11.39 -1.88
N THR A 36 6.14 -10.26 -1.17
CA THR A 36 5.99 -8.96 -1.80
C THR A 36 7.28 -8.50 -2.49
N LYS A 37 7.07 -7.77 -3.58
CA LYS A 37 8.13 -7.07 -4.33
C LYS A 37 7.90 -5.57 -4.25
N VAL A 38 8.91 -4.78 -4.54
CA VAL A 38 8.79 -3.32 -4.62
C VAL A 38 8.61 -2.86 -6.06
N GLY A 39 7.70 -1.91 -6.27
CA GLY A 39 7.45 -1.30 -7.57
C GLY A 39 8.58 -0.38 -8.02
N ALA A 40 8.39 0.33 -9.13
CA ALA A 40 9.45 1.12 -9.77
C ALA A 40 9.89 2.35 -8.93
N ARG A 41 9.01 2.89 -8.10
CA ARG A 41 9.31 4.07 -7.27
C ARG A 41 9.97 3.68 -5.96
N TYR A 42 10.92 4.51 -5.49
CA TYR A 42 11.48 4.41 -4.16
C TYR A 42 10.54 5.02 -3.14
N PHE A 43 10.51 4.44 -1.95
CA PHE A 43 9.76 4.95 -0.79
C PHE A 43 10.52 4.64 0.50
N ALA A 44 10.13 5.27 1.59
CA ALA A 44 10.70 4.98 2.90
C ALA A 44 10.21 3.61 3.39
N ILE A 45 11.09 2.60 3.33
CA ILE A 45 10.77 1.21 3.69
C ILE A 45 10.25 1.11 5.13
N GLU A 46 10.68 2.00 5.99
CA GLU A 46 10.35 2.06 7.41
C GLU A 46 8.87 2.41 7.65
N LEU A 47 8.24 3.11 6.70
CA LEU A 47 6.83 3.47 6.77
C LEU A 47 5.88 2.35 6.32
N VAL A 48 6.43 1.28 5.73
CA VAL A 48 5.62 0.18 5.20
C VAL A 48 5.89 -1.10 6.00
N SER A 49 4.82 -1.67 6.55
CA SER A 49 4.82 -3.00 7.18
C SER A 49 3.92 -3.94 6.39
N VAL A 50 4.33 -5.21 6.27
CA VAL A 50 3.58 -6.22 5.52
C VAL A 50 3.58 -7.53 6.29
N GLY A 51 2.42 -8.15 6.43
CA GLY A 51 2.22 -9.39 7.16
C GLY A 51 2.70 -10.65 6.42
N LYS A 52 2.61 -11.78 7.12
CA LYS A 52 3.00 -13.12 6.67
C LYS A 52 2.17 -13.55 5.46
N GLY A 53 2.78 -14.19 4.48
CA GLY A 53 2.10 -14.80 3.34
C GLY A 53 1.51 -13.81 2.32
N THR A 54 1.59 -12.51 2.57
CA THR A 54 1.15 -11.47 1.63
C THR A 54 2.04 -11.46 0.39
N TYR A 55 1.44 -11.31 -0.79
CA TYR A 55 2.17 -11.31 -2.06
C TYR A 55 1.72 -10.18 -2.99
N GLY A 56 2.52 -9.91 -4.01
CA GLY A 56 2.29 -8.89 -5.03
C GLY A 56 3.31 -7.75 -5.00
N THR A 57 3.01 -6.66 -5.71
CA THR A 57 3.93 -5.54 -5.84
C THR A 57 3.46 -4.34 -5.02
N ILE A 58 4.33 -3.87 -4.14
CA ILE A 58 4.10 -2.66 -3.35
C ILE A 58 4.53 -1.44 -4.15
N ASN A 59 3.54 -0.68 -4.63
CA ASN A 59 3.78 0.63 -5.25
C ASN A 59 3.27 1.71 -4.28
N VAL A 60 4.19 2.50 -3.77
CA VAL A 60 3.87 3.65 -2.92
C VAL A 60 4.14 4.93 -3.70
N GLN A 61 3.15 5.78 -3.77
CA GLN A 61 3.31 7.16 -4.20
C GLN A 61 3.21 8.04 -2.95
N ASN A 62 4.37 8.45 -2.48
CA ASN A 62 4.51 9.34 -1.34
C ASN A 62 5.34 10.54 -1.80
N MET A 63 4.73 11.73 -1.80
CA MET A 63 5.42 12.97 -2.19
C MET A 63 6.25 13.51 -1.02
N TYR A 64 5.73 13.39 0.22
CA TYR A 64 6.37 13.87 1.42
C TYR A 64 6.04 12.93 2.58
N ALA A 65 7.02 12.11 2.95
CA ALA A 65 6.86 11.14 4.03
C ALA A 65 6.65 11.85 5.37
N GLN A 66 5.40 11.93 5.82
CA GLN A 66 5.11 12.32 7.21
C GLN A 66 5.21 11.07 8.10
N PRO A 67 5.68 11.21 9.35
CA PRO A 67 5.88 10.05 10.23
C PRO A 67 4.60 9.28 10.58
N ASP A 68 3.45 9.93 10.49
CA ASP A 68 2.12 9.39 10.77
C ASP A 68 1.45 8.73 9.54
N GLU A 69 2.02 8.90 8.35
CA GLU A 69 1.50 8.32 7.11
C GLU A 69 2.05 6.92 6.82
N LYS A 70 1.92 6.05 7.79
CA LYS A 70 2.33 4.64 7.65
C LYS A 70 1.38 3.86 6.75
N ILE A 71 1.90 2.81 6.14
CA ILE A 71 1.13 1.83 5.38
C ILE A 71 1.30 0.49 6.08
N SER A 72 0.22 -0.02 6.65
CA SER A 72 0.19 -1.33 7.30
C SER A 72 -0.63 -2.29 6.45
N ILE A 73 -0.03 -3.38 6.02
CA ILE A 73 -0.67 -4.43 5.22
C ILE A 73 -0.63 -5.71 6.04
N GLY A 74 -1.77 -6.31 6.25
CA GLY A 74 -1.98 -7.51 7.05
C GLY A 74 -1.40 -8.78 6.45
N HIS A 75 -1.85 -9.89 6.98
CA HIS A 75 -1.43 -11.24 6.61
C HIS A 75 -2.26 -11.75 5.44
N TYR A 76 -1.67 -12.58 4.57
CA TYR A 76 -2.34 -13.27 3.46
C TYR A 76 -3.10 -12.33 2.51
N VAL A 77 -2.63 -11.09 2.36
CA VAL A 77 -3.20 -10.11 1.41
C VAL A 77 -2.73 -10.42 -0.01
N SER A 78 -3.67 -10.43 -0.95
CA SER A 78 -3.40 -10.60 -2.37
C SER A 78 -3.40 -9.25 -3.06
N ILE A 79 -2.24 -8.82 -3.60
CA ILE A 79 -2.08 -7.52 -4.26
C ILE A 79 -1.82 -7.74 -5.74
N ALA A 80 -2.80 -7.42 -6.58
CA ALA A 80 -2.69 -7.53 -8.02
C ALA A 80 -1.71 -6.47 -8.63
N PRO A 81 -1.30 -6.62 -9.89
CA PRO A 81 -0.43 -5.65 -10.55
C PRO A 81 -0.99 -4.22 -10.56
N ASN A 82 -0.09 -3.23 -10.52
CA ASN A 82 -0.39 -1.80 -10.62
C ASN A 82 -1.28 -1.23 -9.50
N VAL A 83 -1.49 -1.94 -8.40
CA VAL A 83 -2.08 -1.35 -7.20
C VAL A 83 -1.17 -0.25 -6.68
N THR A 84 -1.74 0.91 -6.29
CA THR A 84 -0.97 2.05 -5.81
C THR A 84 -1.52 2.55 -4.47
N PHE A 85 -0.63 2.67 -3.48
CA PHE A 85 -0.93 3.30 -2.20
C PHE A 85 -0.50 4.77 -2.27
N LEU A 86 -1.44 5.69 -2.03
CA LEU A 86 -1.29 7.13 -2.18
C LEU A 86 -1.22 7.78 -0.79
N SER A 87 -0.02 8.11 -0.34
CA SER A 87 0.23 8.69 0.98
C SER A 87 0.86 10.08 0.82
N GLY A 88 0.34 11.10 1.53
CA GLY A 88 0.88 12.46 1.49
C GLY A 88 0.85 13.13 0.11
N VAL A 89 -0.17 12.86 -0.68
CA VAL A 89 -0.27 13.36 -2.06
C VAL A 89 -1.29 14.48 -2.24
N ASN A 90 -2.02 14.87 -1.19
CA ASN A 90 -3.03 15.90 -1.30
C ASN A 90 -2.42 17.30 -1.14
N HIS A 91 -3.02 18.28 -1.79
CA HIS A 91 -2.77 19.69 -1.54
C HIS A 91 -3.74 20.22 -0.48
N GLN A 92 -3.36 21.30 0.17
CA GLN A 92 -4.28 22.06 1.02
C GLN A 92 -5.38 22.66 0.12
N ILE A 93 -6.64 22.48 0.51
CA ILE A 93 -7.81 22.95 -0.25
C ILE A 93 -8.59 24.05 0.46
N ASP A 94 -8.24 24.35 1.69
CA ASP A 94 -8.83 25.34 2.59
C ASP A 94 -8.03 26.65 2.63
N THR A 95 -7.11 26.82 1.69
CA THR A 95 -6.31 28.04 1.48
C THR A 95 -6.78 28.79 0.23
N VAL A 96 -6.38 30.07 0.08
CA VAL A 96 -6.73 30.92 -1.08
C VAL A 96 -6.35 30.27 -2.42
N THR A 97 -5.33 29.42 -2.43
CA THR A 97 -4.84 28.72 -3.62
C THR A 97 -4.34 27.34 -3.26
N THR A 98 -4.57 26.38 -4.13
CA THR A 98 -3.99 25.03 -4.02
C THR A 98 -2.55 24.94 -4.51
N PHE A 99 -2.00 26.03 -5.07
CA PHE A 99 -0.62 26.04 -5.55
C PHE A 99 0.37 25.95 -4.38
N PRO A 100 1.36 25.06 -4.43
CA PRO A 100 2.25 24.76 -3.31
C PRO A 100 3.37 25.84 -3.17
N PHE A 101 3.02 27.04 -2.73
CA PHE A 101 3.96 28.16 -2.59
C PHE A 101 5.08 27.89 -1.60
N TYR A 102 4.81 27.18 -0.52
CA TYR A 102 5.85 26.84 0.47
C TYR A 102 6.96 25.99 -0.16
N SER A 103 6.60 24.97 -0.94
CA SER A 103 7.57 24.14 -1.66
C SER A 103 8.27 24.89 -2.78
N LYS A 104 7.53 25.68 -3.55
CA LYS A 104 8.04 26.31 -4.78
C LYS A 104 8.87 27.57 -4.53
N LEU A 105 8.45 28.41 -3.59
CA LEU A 105 9.12 29.67 -3.31
C LEU A 105 10.00 29.62 -2.06
N ILE A 106 9.53 28.96 -0.97
CA ILE A 106 10.20 29.02 0.34
C ILE A 106 11.00 27.74 0.61
N LYS A 107 10.86 26.71 -0.24
CA LYS A 107 11.51 25.39 -0.12
C LYS A 107 11.19 24.64 1.20
N ARG A 108 10.01 24.85 1.75
CA ARG A 108 9.45 24.16 2.93
C ARG A 108 8.34 23.19 2.50
N SER A 109 8.73 22.09 1.90
CA SER A 109 7.80 21.14 1.26
C SER A 109 6.82 20.45 2.20
N SER A 110 7.15 20.33 3.49
CA SER A 110 6.29 19.64 4.47
C SER A 110 4.98 20.37 4.80
N LEU A 111 4.83 21.63 4.38
CA LEU A 111 3.63 22.44 4.65
C LEU A 111 2.59 22.37 3.52
N ASP A 112 2.96 21.95 2.33
CA ASP A 112 2.07 21.93 1.16
C ASP A 112 1.37 20.58 0.95
N ALA A 113 1.98 19.49 1.40
CA ALA A 113 1.44 18.17 1.24
C ALA A 113 0.67 17.76 2.50
N VAL A 114 -0.55 17.32 2.29
CA VAL A 114 -1.46 16.91 3.37
C VAL A 114 -1.80 15.43 3.19
N GLY A 115 -1.57 14.66 4.25
CA GLY A 115 -2.09 13.32 4.39
C GLY A 115 -3.33 13.31 5.26
N LYS A 116 -4.08 12.22 5.17
CA LYS A 116 -5.25 11.97 6.02
C LYS A 116 -4.99 10.91 7.09
N GLY A 117 -3.71 10.57 7.30
CA GLY A 117 -3.30 9.52 8.21
C GLY A 117 -2.89 8.21 7.52
N PRO A 118 -2.71 7.14 8.29
CA PRO A 118 -2.18 5.88 7.79
C PRO A 118 -3.14 5.19 6.82
N ILE A 119 -2.58 4.33 5.97
CA ILE A 119 -3.34 3.34 5.21
C ILE A 119 -3.23 2.02 5.97
N VAL A 120 -4.37 1.41 6.27
CA VAL A 120 -4.44 0.10 6.91
C VAL A 120 -5.16 -0.87 5.98
N VAL A 121 -4.51 -1.98 5.68
CA VAL A 121 -5.12 -3.11 4.97
C VAL A 121 -5.08 -4.29 5.93
N ASP A 122 -6.24 -4.75 6.35
CA ASP A 122 -6.37 -5.88 7.25
C ASP A 122 -6.01 -7.22 6.58
N ASP A 123 -6.11 -8.30 7.33
CA ASP A 123 -5.77 -9.65 6.87
C ASP A 123 -6.70 -10.12 5.74
N GLU A 124 -6.19 -10.97 4.85
CA GLU A 124 -6.97 -11.72 3.84
C GLU A 124 -7.68 -10.83 2.81
N VAL A 125 -7.27 -9.58 2.66
CA VAL A 125 -7.80 -8.65 1.67
C VAL A 125 -7.29 -9.01 0.26
N TRP A 126 -8.17 -8.88 -0.73
CA TRP A 126 -7.78 -8.93 -2.14
C TRP A 126 -7.94 -7.55 -2.79
N ILE A 127 -6.84 -7.02 -3.33
CA ILE A 127 -6.83 -5.74 -4.06
C ILE A 127 -6.60 -6.01 -5.55
N GLY A 128 -7.60 -5.69 -6.35
CA GLY A 128 -7.62 -5.90 -7.80
C GLY A 128 -6.68 -4.95 -8.56
N THR A 129 -6.33 -5.35 -9.77
CA THR A 129 -5.39 -4.65 -10.66
C THR A 129 -5.72 -3.17 -10.82
N GLY A 130 -4.71 -2.31 -10.67
CA GLY A 130 -4.83 -0.88 -10.92
C GLY A 130 -5.66 -0.11 -9.89
N ALA A 131 -6.07 -0.73 -8.80
CA ALA A 131 -6.75 -0.03 -7.72
C ALA A 131 -5.83 0.99 -7.05
N MET A 132 -6.39 2.09 -6.56
CA MET A 132 -5.70 3.13 -5.82
C MET A 132 -6.31 3.28 -4.43
N VAL A 133 -5.46 3.29 -3.40
CA VAL A 133 -5.87 3.44 -2.00
C VAL A 133 -5.28 4.72 -1.44
N PHE A 134 -6.14 5.61 -0.94
CA PHE A 134 -5.74 6.91 -0.42
C PHE A 134 -5.34 6.83 1.07
N SER A 135 -4.57 7.81 1.52
CA SER A 135 -4.23 8.00 2.94
C SER A 135 -5.47 8.14 3.81
N GLY A 136 -5.38 7.65 5.05
CA GLY A 136 -6.46 7.65 6.04
C GLY A 136 -7.52 6.57 5.81
N VAL A 137 -7.29 5.60 4.91
CA VAL A 137 -8.24 4.53 4.60
C VAL A 137 -7.88 3.25 5.33
N THR A 138 -8.88 2.62 5.94
CA THR A 138 -8.83 1.25 6.44
C THR A 138 -9.62 0.33 5.52
N ILE A 139 -8.98 -0.74 5.02
CA ILE A 139 -9.64 -1.82 4.28
C ILE A 139 -9.77 -3.01 5.23
N GLY A 140 -11.01 -3.30 5.63
CA GLY A 140 -11.32 -4.32 6.62
C GLY A 140 -11.05 -5.73 6.11
N LYS A 141 -10.86 -6.63 7.05
CA LYS A 141 -10.51 -8.04 6.85
C LYS A 141 -11.35 -8.73 5.78
N GLY A 142 -10.70 -9.51 4.94
CA GLY A 142 -11.36 -10.31 3.90
C GLY A 142 -12.12 -9.49 2.85
N ALA A 143 -11.96 -8.16 2.81
CA ALA A 143 -12.58 -7.33 1.80
C ALA A 143 -11.96 -7.55 0.41
N VAL A 144 -12.71 -7.20 -0.61
CA VAL A 144 -12.27 -7.24 -2.02
C VAL A 144 -12.40 -5.85 -2.61
N VAL A 145 -11.30 -5.33 -3.10
CA VAL A 145 -11.25 -4.09 -3.89
C VAL A 145 -11.20 -4.45 -5.36
N ALA A 146 -12.21 -4.10 -6.12
CA ALA A 146 -12.30 -4.41 -7.55
C ALA A 146 -11.19 -3.70 -8.36
N ALA A 147 -10.86 -4.25 -9.51
CA ALA A 147 -9.86 -3.66 -10.41
C ALA A 147 -10.22 -2.23 -10.79
N GLY A 148 -9.22 -1.34 -10.81
CA GLY A 148 -9.38 0.08 -11.14
C GLY A 148 -10.15 0.91 -10.11
N ALA A 149 -10.51 0.37 -8.96
CA ALA A 149 -11.24 1.10 -7.93
C ALA A 149 -10.41 2.22 -7.30
N LEU A 150 -11.04 3.36 -7.01
CA LEU A 150 -10.46 4.48 -6.26
C LEU A 150 -11.01 4.48 -4.83
N VAL A 151 -10.23 3.95 -3.89
CA VAL A 151 -10.64 3.81 -2.49
C VAL A 151 -10.28 5.06 -1.71
N THR A 152 -11.30 5.84 -1.33
CA THR A 152 -11.17 7.13 -0.64
C THR A 152 -11.83 7.16 0.73
N LYS A 153 -12.49 6.05 1.13
CA LYS A 153 -13.17 5.85 2.41
C LYS A 153 -12.91 4.43 2.89
N ASP A 154 -13.12 4.22 4.17
CA ASP A 154 -13.00 2.89 4.78
C ASP A 154 -13.89 1.85 4.10
N VAL A 155 -13.37 0.65 4.00
CA VAL A 155 -14.03 -0.51 3.43
C VAL A 155 -14.37 -1.47 4.57
N PRO A 156 -15.66 -1.81 4.76
CA PRO A 156 -16.05 -2.74 5.80
C PRO A 156 -15.47 -4.14 5.59
N PRO A 157 -15.26 -4.92 6.66
CA PRO A 157 -14.83 -6.31 6.55
C PRO A 157 -15.75 -7.11 5.62
N TYR A 158 -15.13 -7.96 4.80
CA TYR A 158 -15.81 -8.83 3.82
C TYR A 158 -16.67 -8.11 2.77
N ALA A 159 -16.57 -6.77 2.65
CA ALA A 159 -17.23 -6.03 1.59
C ALA A 159 -16.47 -6.19 0.26
N ILE A 160 -17.22 -6.19 -0.84
CA ILE A 160 -16.70 -6.04 -2.20
C ILE A 160 -17.00 -4.62 -2.63
N VAL A 161 -15.95 -3.84 -2.89
CA VAL A 161 -16.05 -2.44 -3.32
C VAL A 161 -15.49 -2.23 -4.72
N GLY A 162 -16.02 -1.25 -5.46
CA GLY A 162 -15.53 -0.92 -6.78
C GLY A 162 -16.03 0.44 -7.28
N GLY A 163 -15.43 0.91 -8.35
CA GLY A 163 -15.76 2.19 -8.99
C GLY A 163 -14.86 3.35 -8.58
N ASN A 164 -15.16 4.53 -9.08
CA ASN A 164 -14.46 5.79 -8.81
C ASN A 164 -15.48 6.89 -8.47
N PRO A 165 -15.60 7.33 -7.19
CA PRO A 165 -14.99 6.71 -6.02
C PRO A 165 -15.59 5.32 -5.73
N ALA A 166 -14.81 4.46 -5.05
CA ALA A 166 -15.25 3.12 -4.70
C ALA A 166 -16.46 3.15 -3.74
N LYS A 167 -17.42 2.29 -4.02
CA LYS A 167 -18.63 2.09 -3.20
C LYS A 167 -18.80 0.60 -2.94
N VAL A 168 -19.48 0.26 -1.85
CA VAL A 168 -19.86 -1.13 -1.57
C VAL A 168 -20.82 -1.62 -2.65
N ILE A 169 -20.46 -2.68 -3.34
CA ILE A 169 -21.28 -3.37 -4.34
C ILE A 169 -22.14 -4.41 -3.63
N ARG A 170 -21.51 -5.23 -2.78
CA ARG A 170 -22.14 -6.26 -1.94
C ARG A 170 -21.15 -6.75 -0.88
N TYR A 171 -21.62 -7.56 0.03
CA TYR A 171 -20.77 -8.34 0.92
C TYR A 171 -20.51 -9.75 0.34
N ARG A 172 -19.41 -10.37 0.76
CA ARG A 172 -19.05 -11.75 0.37
C ARG A 172 -20.02 -12.76 0.96
N PHE A 173 -20.44 -12.49 2.20
CA PHE A 173 -21.27 -13.37 3.02
C PHE A 173 -22.41 -12.59 3.67
N GLN A 174 -23.38 -13.29 4.23
CA GLN A 174 -24.39 -12.71 5.11
C GLN A 174 -23.76 -12.30 6.44
N LYS A 175 -24.44 -11.38 7.14
CA LYS A 175 -23.89 -10.77 8.37
C LYS A 175 -23.51 -11.80 9.42
N GLU A 176 -24.34 -12.80 9.62
CA GLU A 176 -24.15 -13.87 10.61
C GLU A 176 -22.86 -14.63 10.37
N VAL A 177 -22.53 -14.89 9.10
CA VAL A 177 -21.27 -15.55 8.70
C VAL A 177 -20.08 -14.62 8.92
N ILE A 178 -20.22 -13.33 8.60
CA ILE A 178 -19.17 -12.33 8.82
C ILE A 178 -18.85 -12.21 10.31
N ASP A 179 -19.87 -12.19 11.16
CA ASP A 179 -19.71 -12.08 12.62
C ASP A 179 -18.92 -13.28 13.20
N VAL A 180 -19.04 -14.45 12.60
CA VAL A 180 -18.27 -15.65 12.98
C VAL A 180 -16.84 -15.62 12.41
N LEU A 181 -16.66 -15.20 11.17
CA LEU A 181 -15.36 -15.23 10.48
C LEU A 181 -14.42 -14.10 10.91
N ASN A 182 -14.98 -12.94 11.27
CA ASN A 182 -14.20 -11.74 11.53
C ASN A 182 -13.19 -11.90 12.69
N PRO A 183 -13.51 -12.56 13.81
CA PRO A 183 -12.55 -12.78 14.90
C PRO A 183 -11.50 -13.86 14.61
N ILE A 184 -11.68 -14.72 13.60
CA ILE A 184 -10.74 -15.80 13.27
C ILE A 184 -9.51 -15.21 12.59
N ARG A 185 -8.31 -15.50 13.09
CA ARG A 185 -7.05 -15.03 12.49
C ARG A 185 -6.29 -16.21 11.91
N LEU A 186 -6.34 -16.37 10.57
CA LEU A 186 -5.61 -17.44 9.88
C LEU A 186 -4.09 -17.36 10.10
N ALA A 187 -3.58 -16.16 10.36
CA ALA A 187 -2.16 -15.95 10.64
C ALA A 187 -1.66 -16.63 11.93
N ASP A 188 -2.58 -16.84 12.88
CA ASP A 188 -2.28 -17.47 14.18
C ASP A 188 -2.37 -19.01 14.09
N LEU A 189 -2.88 -19.56 12.98
CA LEU A 189 -2.97 -21.00 12.78
C LEU A 189 -1.62 -21.57 12.26
N PRO A 190 -1.25 -22.79 12.70
CA PRO A 190 -0.10 -23.49 12.15
C PRO A 190 -0.25 -23.73 10.64
N SER A 191 0.86 -23.58 9.90
CA SER A 191 0.82 -23.79 8.43
C SER A 191 0.45 -25.22 8.05
N GLU A 192 0.77 -26.19 8.90
CA GLU A 192 0.39 -27.60 8.75
C GLU A 192 -1.12 -27.76 8.85
N TRP A 193 -1.74 -27.11 9.84
CA TRP A 193 -3.19 -27.14 10.00
C TRP A 193 -3.92 -26.58 8.77
N ILE A 194 -3.44 -25.42 8.24
CA ILE A 194 -4.00 -24.81 7.03
C ILE A 194 -3.86 -25.77 5.84
N ARG A 195 -2.72 -26.46 5.71
CA ARG A 195 -2.47 -27.41 4.62
C ARG A 195 -3.39 -28.63 4.69
N GLU A 196 -3.62 -29.15 5.88
CA GLU A 196 -4.51 -30.30 6.11
C GLU A 196 -5.99 -29.95 5.94
N ASN A 197 -6.36 -28.69 6.13
CA ASN A 197 -7.74 -28.20 6.06
C ASN A 197 -7.94 -27.21 4.89
N ILE A 198 -7.18 -27.35 3.82
CA ILE A 198 -7.17 -26.37 2.71
C ILE A 198 -8.53 -26.19 2.04
N GLU A 199 -9.39 -27.19 2.04
CA GLU A 199 -10.74 -27.12 1.48
C GLU A 199 -11.74 -26.37 2.38
N ALA A 200 -11.39 -26.15 3.65
CA ALA A 200 -12.21 -25.39 4.61
C ALA A 200 -11.77 -23.93 4.73
N VAL A 201 -10.63 -23.56 4.17
CA VAL A 201 -10.04 -22.24 4.19
C VAL A 201 -10.19 -21.56 2.83
#